data_f0f6ce135bc04ac67f0d35dc785e8193
#
_entry.id   f0f6ce135bc04ac67f0d35dc785e8193
#
_cell.length_a   1.000
_cell.length_b   1.000
_cell.length_c   1.000
_cell.angle_alpha   90.00
_cell.angle_beta   90.00
_cell.angle_gamma   90.00
#
_symmetry.space_group_name_H-M   'P 1'
#
loop_
_entity.id
_entity.type
_entity.pdbx_description
1 polymer ?
#
loop_
_entity_poly.entity_id
_entity_poly.type
_entity_poly.pdbx_seq_one_letter_code
_entity_poly.pdbx_strand_id
1 'polypeptide(L)'
;MFKDVIQGSTILAILCKTSSANATHLKKKXRGVKDTGLLQSAIYRPQQTVAQEDAYPTIFHKATALFESLAKNHAFYNANKRTALACLEMFLLYNEYELKMSEQEASDFTVNVVEQRLSFEEILKVIKENSSKLPLN
;
A
#
# COMPACT_ATOMS: atom_id res chain seq x y z
N MET A 1 -2.65 7.18 18.33
CA MET A 1 -2.62 6.27 18.33
C MET A 1 -2.20 5.67 17.28
N PHE A 2 -1.71 4.99 17.38
CA PHE A 2 -1.02 4.52 16.53
C PHE A 2 -1.66 3.97 15.59
N LYS A 3 -2.64 3.65 15.83
CA LYS A 3 -3.15 3.15 14.94
C LYS A 3 -3.07 3.78 13.77
N ASP A 4 -2.68 4.95 13.74
CA ASP A 4 -2.71 5.63 12.56
C ASP A 4 -1.64 5.15 11.66
N VAL A 5 -0.69 4.48 12.10
CA VAL A 5 0.41 4.10 11.27
C VAL A 5 0.71 2.64 11.42
N ILE A 6 0.88 1.94 10.35
CA ILE A 6 1.23 0.56 10.42
C ILE A 6 2.72 0.46 10.53
N GLN A 7 3.21 -0.32 11.47
CA GLN A 7 4.62 -0.50 11.66
C GLN A 7 5.23 -1.19 10.45
N GLY A 8 6.44 -0.84 10.16
CA GLY A 8 7.10 -1.45 9.02
C GLY A 8 7.13 -2.96 9.08
N SER A 9 7.32 -3.52 10.26
CA SER A 9 7.36 -4.98 10.36
C SER A 9 6.00 -5.58 10.04
N THR A 10 4.93 -4.89 10.39
CA THR A 10 3.60 -5.37 10.08
C THR A 10 3.37 -5.36 8.57
N ILE A 11 3.83 -4.31 7.93
CA ILE A 11 3.67 -4.23 6.48
C ILE A 11 4.48 -5.33 5.81
N LEU A 12 5.68 -5.60 6.32
CA LEU A 12 6.47 -6.67 5.75
C LEU A 12 5.76 -8.00 5.89
N ALA A 13 5.11 -8.23 7.01
CA ALA A 13 4.37 -9.46 7.19
C ALA A 13 3.22 -9.55 6.19
N ILE A 14 2.55 -8.45 5.95
CA ILE A 14 1.47 -8.43 4.97
C ILE A 14 2.02 -8.72 3.58
N LEU A 15 3.13 -8.11 3.24
CA LEU A 15 3.73 -8.32 1.94
C LEU A 15 4.14 -9.78 1.77
N CYS A 16 4.65 -10.40 2.82
CA CYS A 16 5.02 -11.77 2.73
C CYS A 16 3.82 -12.66 2.45
N LYS A 17 2.68 -12.30 2.98
CA LYS A 17 1.50 -13.10 2.75
C LYS A 17 0.90 -12.87 1.38
N THR A 18 1.03 -11.69 0.86
CA THR A 18 0.32 -11.38 -0.38
C THR A 18 1.16 -11.47 -1.63
N SER A 19 2.48 -11.34 -1.51
CA SER A 19 3.21 -11.35 -2.73
C SER A 19 3.60 -12.76 -3.07
N SER A 20 3.58 -13.07 -4.18
CA SER A 20 3.89 -14.27 -4.67
C SER A 20 3.35 -15.38 -4.03
N ALA A 21 3.79 -16.32 -4.12
CA ALA A 21 3.22 -17.45 -3.85
C ALA A 21 3.01 -17.70 -2.48
N ASN A 22 3.91 -17.60 -1.69
CA ASN A 22 3.66 -17.87 -0.33
C ASN A 22 4.78 -17.32 0.50
N ALA A 23 4.51 -17.21 1.76
CA ALA A 23 5.43 -16.61 2.68
C ALA A 23 6.72 -17.41 2.82
N THR A 24 6.61 -18.70 2.75
CA THR A 24 7.78 -19.52 2.85
C THR A 24 8.75 -19.21 1.73
N HIS A 25 8.21 -19.01 0.57
CA HIS A 25 9.02 -18.71 -0.56
C HIS A 25 9.75 -17.40 -0.34
N LEU A 26 9.07 -16.41 0.16
CA LEU A 26 9.70 -15.14 0.39
C LEU A 26 10.76 -15.23 1.46
N LYS A 27 10.51 -16.01 2.50
CA LYS A 27 11.49 -16.07 3.53
C LYS A 27 12.79 -16.61 3.05
N LYS A 28 12.81 -17.46 2.11
CA LYS A 28 14.03 -18.05 1.73
C LYS A 28 14.92 -17.13 1.02
N LYS A 29 14.48 -16.23 0.25
CA LYS A 29 15.32 -15.41 -0.43
C LYS A 29 14.69 -14.31 -0.99
N UNK A 30 13.44 -13.74 -0.53
CA UNK A 30 13.20 -13.20 -0.83
C UNK A 30 13.04 -13.25 -1.73
N ARG A 31 12.67 -14.36 -2.19
CA ARG A 31 12.56 -14.59 -3.44
C ARG A 31 11.65 -13.72 -4.15
N GLY A 32 10.59 -13.25 -3.62
CA GLY A 32 9.68 -12.34 -4.27
C GLY A 32 10.21 -10.93 -4.35
N VAL A 33 11.22 -10.60 -3.57
CA VAL A 33 11.71 -9.24 -3.50
C VAL A 33 12.93 -9.06 -4.38
N LYS A 34 12.83 -8.14 -5.33
CA LYS A 34 13.92 -7.88 -6.23
C LYS A 34 14.84 -6.80 -5.67
N ASP A 35 14.29 -5.84 -4.98
CA ASP A 35 15.06 -4.72 -4.49
C ASP A 35 14.58 -4.34 -3.10
N THR A 36 15.32 -4.73 -2.08
CA THR A 36 14.89 -4.46 -0.71
C THR A 36 14.92 -2.99 -0.38
N GLY A 37 15.80 -2.23 -1.02
CA GLY A 37 15.82 -0.79 -0.79
C GLY A 37 14.55 -0.13 -1.26
N LEU A 38 14.05 -0.53 -2.42
CA LEU A 38 12.80 0.03 -2.92
C LEU A 38 11.63 -0.39 -2.05
N LEU A 39 11.65 -1.63 -1.57
CA LEU A 39 10.58 -2.09 -0.71
C LEU A 39 10.57 -1.32 0.61
N GLN A 40 11.74 -1.14 1.22
CA GLN A 40 11.81 -0.41 2.47
C GLN A 40 11.38 1.04 2.29
N SER A 41 11.78 1.62 1.18
CA SER A 41 11.40 2.99 0.89
C SER A 41 9.88 3.12 0.80
N ALA A 42 9.23 2.17 0.14
CA ALA A 42 7.78 2.21 0.02
C ALA A 42 7.10 2.04 1.38
N ILE A 43 7.62 1.13 2.19
CA ILE A 43 7.02 0.85 3.48
C ILE A 43 7.13 2.03 4.43
N TYR A 44 8.24 2.74 4.37
CA TYR A 44 8.43 3.84 5.31
C TYR A 44 7.94 5.19 4.79
N ARG A 45 7.61 5.28 3.51
CA ARG A 45 7.17 6.54 2.97
C ARG A 45 5.98 7.16 3.71
N PRO A 46 4.96 6.39 4.10
CA PRO A 46 3.83 7.01 4.80
C PRO A 46 4.21 7.70 6.10
N GLN A 47 5.36 7.34 6.68
CA GLN A 47 5.74 7.92 7.95
C GLN A 47 6.70 9.09 7.79
N GLN A 48 6.98 9.51 6.59
CA GLN A 48 7.93 10.60 6.39
C GLN A 48 7.44 11.91 6.98
N THR A 49 8.39 12.71 7.42
CA THR A 49 8.06 14.03 7.94
C THR A 49 8.85 15.07 7.18
N VAL A 50 8.34 16.30 7.20
CA VAL A 50 9.01 17.42 6.60
C VAL A 50 8.91 18.50 7.64
N ALA A 51 10.04 19.03 8.08
CA ALA A 51 10.09 20.03 9.14
C ALA A 51 9.32 19.56 10.36
N GLN A 52 9.52 18.29 10.68
CA GLN A 52 8.94 17.70 11.88
C GLN A 52 7.43 17.54 11.85
N GLU A 53 6.81 17.67 10.71
CA GLU A 53 5.39 17.40 10.59
C GLU A 53 5.18 16.30 9.56
N ASP A 54 4.11 15.56 9.70
CA ASP A 54 3.83 14.47 8.76
C ASP A 54 3.74 15.00 7.35
N ALA A 55 4.49 14.38 6.45
CA ALA A 55 4.36 14.73 5.04
C ALA A 55 3.03 14.23 4.49
N TYR A 56 2.48 13.17 5.09
CA TYR A 56 1.21 12.59 4.66
C TYR A 56 0.29 12.56 5.88
N PRO A 57 -0.42 13.65 6.15
CA PRO A 57 -1.09 13.81 7.44
C PRO A 57 -2.31 12.96 7.74
N THR A 58 -3.06 12.56 6.74
CA THR A 58 -4.24 11.75 7.05
C THR A 58 -4.01 10.32 6.67
N ILE A 59 -4.88 9.43 7.14
CA ILE A 59 -4.81 8.03 6.78
C ILE A 59 -4.88 7.86 5.27
N PHE A 60 -5.69 8.69 4.60
CA PHE A 60 -5.82 8.54 3.15
C PHE A 60 -4.56 9.02 2.42
N HIS A 61 -3.89 10.03 2.94
CA HIS A 61 -2.62 10.45 2.38
C HIS A 61 -1.59 9.35 2.56
N LYS A 62 -1.55 8.74 3.75
CA LYS A 62 -0.57 7.69 4.02
C LYS A 62 -0.85 6.46 3.16
N ALA A 63 -2.12 6.11 3.02
CA ALA A 63 -2.50 4.97 2.17
C ALA A 63 -2.08 5.22 0.73
N THR A 64 -2.28 6.44 0.26
CA THR A 64 -1.91 6.80 -1.11
C THR A 64 -0.41 6.71 -1.31
N ALA A 65 0.37 7.20 -0.35
CA ALA A 65 1.82 7.16 -0.47
C ALA A 65 2.32 5.71 -0.52
N LEU A 66 1.77 4.85 0.32
CA LEU A 66 2.15 3.45 0.34
C LEU A 66 1.78 2.78 -0.99
N PHE A 67 0.55 2.97 -1.42
CA PHE A 67 0.05 2.33 -2.62
C PHE A 67 0.81 2.78 -3.86
N GLU A 68 0.98 4.07 -4.00
CA GLU A 68 1.68 4.60 -5.16
C GLU A 68 3.10 4.05 -5.22
N SER A 69 3.79 4.05 -4.09
CA SER A 69 5.16 3.58 -4.09
C SER A 69 5.25 2.10 -4.43
N LEU A 70 4.38 1.29 -3.85
CA LEU A 70 4.43 -0.14 -4.14
C LEU A 70 4.02 -0.45 -5.57
N ALA A 71 3.06 0.30 -6.10
CA ALA A 71 2.60 0.02 -7.46
C ALA A 71 3.64 0.43 -8.48
N LYS A 72 4.38 1.50 -8.21
CA LYS A 72 5.25 2.07 -9.22
C LYS A 72 6.72 1.69 -9.12
N ASN A 73 7.22 1.34 -7.96
CA ASN A 73 8.67 1.21 -7.86
C ASN A 73 9.23 -0.19 -8.14
N HIS A 74 8.38 -1.15 -8.39
CA HIS A 74 8.85 -2.46 -8.83
C HIS A 74 9.85 -3.13 -7.88
N ALA A 75 9.54 -3.13 -6.59
CA ALA A 75 10.39 -3.79 -5.62
C ALA A 75 10.36 -5.30 -5.73
N PHE A 76 9.37 -5.86 -6.42
CA PHE A 76 9.24 -7.29 -6.56
C PHE A 76 9.49 -7.72 -7.98
N TYR A 77 9.84 -8.99 -8.18
CA TYR A 77 10.05 -9.46 -9.53
C TYR A 77 8.74 -9.47 -10.32
N ASN A 78 7.65 -9.78 -9.66
CA ASN A 78 6.38 -9.73 -10.34
C ASN A 78 5.30 -9.48 -9.32
N ALA A 79 4.09 -9.39 -9.74
CA ALA A 79 2.95 -9.17 -8.87
C ALA A 79 3.04 -7.84 -8.13
N ASN A 80 3.73 -6.84 -8.70
CA ASN A 80 3.84 -5.55 -8.02
C ASN A 80 2.47 -4.88 -7.87
N LYS A 81 1.64 -4.91 -8.89
CA LYS A 81 0.33 -4.28 -8.81
C LYS A 81 -0.57 -5.00 -7.81
N ARG A 82 -0.55 -6.32 -7.85
CA ARG A 82 -1.40 -7.09 -6.96
C ARG A 82 -0.99 -6.89 -5.51
N THR A 83 0.31 -6.84 -5.26
CA THR A 83 0.81 -6.63 -3.91
C THR A 83 0.45 -5.23 -3.43
N ALA A 84 0.58 -4.23 -4.30
CA ALA A 84 0.24 -2.88 -3.92
C ALA A 84 -1.21 -2.77 -3.50
N LEU A 85 -2.11 -3.40 -4.27
CA LEU A 85 -3.52 -3.34 -3.95
C LEU A 85 -3.82 -4.05 -2.64
N ALA A 86 -3.22 -5.22 -2.43
CA ALA A 86 -3.45 -5.95 -1.19
C ALA A 86 -2.97 -5.14 0.01
N CYS A 87 -1.83 -4.46 -0.13
CA CYS A 87 -1.33 -3.65 0.95
C CYS A 87 -2.20 -2.45 1.22
N LEU A 88 -2.74 -1.84 0.16
CA LEU A 88 -3.66 -0.73 0.33
C LEU A 88 -4.88 -1.19 1.13
N GLU A 89 -5.45 -2.32 0.73
CA GLU A 89 -6.63 -2.82 1.43
C GLU A 89 -6.34 -3.11 2.88
N MET A 90 -5.22 -3.74 3.15
CA MET A 90 -4.88 -4.09 4.54
C MET A 90 -4.55 -2.85 5.36
N PHE A 91 -3.85 -1.89 4.77
CA PHE A 91 -3.54 -0.67 5.48
C PHE A 91 -4.83 0.04 5.91
N LEU A 92 -5.78 0.12 4.99
CA LEU A 92 -7.05 0.75 5.32
C LEU A 92 -7.78 -0.03 6.42
N LEU A 93 -7.80 -1.36 6.32
CA LEU A 93 -8.49 -2.15 7.33
C LEU A 93 -7.86 -1.98 8.71
N TYR A 94 -6.54 -1.96 8.79
CA TYR A 94 -5.89 -1.77 10.08
C TYR A 94 -6.19 -0.40 10.66
N ASN A 95 -6.58 0.53 9.82
CA ASN A 95 -6.91 1.87 10.27
C ASN A 95 -8.42 2.11 10.25
N GLU A 96 -9.17 1.00 10.25
CA GLU A 96 -10.63 1.03 10.43
C GLU A 96 -11.41 1.53 9.22
N TYR A 97 -10.89 1.34 8.04
CA TYR A 97 -11.60 1.68 6.83
C TYR A 97 -11.64 0.47 5.89
N GLU A 98 -12.61 0.45 5.04
CA GLU A 98 -12.75 -0.60 4.06
C GLU A 98 -12.77 0.02 2.67
N LEU A 99 -12.05 -0.55 1.75
CA LEU A 99 -12.07 -0.07 0.37
C LEU A 99 -13.26 -0.71 -0.34
N LYS A 100 -14.18 0.13 -0.79
CA LYS A 100 -15.39 -0.36 -1.42
C LYS A 100 -15.26 -0.32 -2.93
N MET A 101 -14.55 -1.22 -3.49
CA MET A 101 -14.42 -1.35 -4.93
C MET A 101 -14.55 -2.83 -5.26
N SER A 102 -15.14 -3.14 -6.39
CA SER A 102 -15.19 -4.53 -6.83
C SER A 102 -13.78 -4.94 -7.22
N GLU A 103 -13.56 -6.22 -7.38
CA GLU A 103 -12.25 -6.69 -7.78
C GLU A 103 -11.84 -6.08 -9.11
N GLN A 104 -12.78 -5.97 -10.04
CA GLN A 104 -12.44 -5.43 -11.35
C GLN A 104 -12.13 -3.94 -11.26
N GLU A 105 -12.91 -3.20 -10.47
CA GLU A 105 -12.65 -1.78 -10.30
C GLU A 105 -11.30 -1.54 -9.68
N ALA A 106 -10.94 -2.33 -8.68
CA ALA A 106 -9.68 -2.15 -7.99
C ALA A 106 -8.52 -2.50 -8.92
N SER A 107 -8.68 -3.54 -9.71
CA SER A 107 -7.65 -3.94 -10.65
C SER A 107 -7.46 -2.86 -11.71
N ASP A 108 -8.56 -2.34 -12.25
CA ASP A 108 -8.47 -1.30 -13.26
C ASP A 108 -7.84 -0.04 -12.71
N PHE A 109 -8.18 0.30 -11.48
CA PHE A 109 -7.61 1.47 -10.83
C PHE A 109 -6.09 1.31 -10.70
N THR A 110 -5.66 0.12 -10.26
CA THR A 110 -4.23 -0.09 -10.07
C THR A 110 -3.48 -0.02 -11.39
N VAL A 111 -4.04 -0.59 -12.42
CA VAL A 111 -3.42 -0.52 -13.75
C VAL A 111 -3.33 0.94 -14.19
N ASN A 112 -4.39 1.71 -13.97
CA ASN A 112 -4.38 3.11 -14.37
C ASN A 112 -3.36 3.93 -13.60
N VAL A 113 -3.15 3.62 -12.33
CA VAL A 113 -2.14 4.33 -11.55
C VAL A 113 -0.78 4.16 -12.21
N VAL A 114 -0.49 2.95 -12.65
CA VAL A 114 0.81 2.69 -13.23
C VAL A 114 0.91 3.14 -14.67
N GLU A 115 -0.05 2.78 -15.47
CA GLU A 115 0.05 3.02 -16.90
C GLU A 115 -0.39 4.38 -17.35
N GLN A 116 -1.39 4.94 -16.69
CA GLN A 116 -1.85 6.28 -17.04
C GLN A 116 -1.15 7.31 -16.20
N ARG A 117 -0.33 6.87 -15.26
CA ARG A 117 0.44 7.77 -14.44
C ARG A 117 -0.40 8.76 -13.68
N LEU A 118 -1.41 8.28 -12.99
CA LEU A 118 -2.24 9.17 -12.18
C LEU A 118 -1.38 9.90 -11.17
N SER A 119 -1.71 11.15 -10.92
CA SER A 119 -0.96 11.93 -9.95
C SER A 119 -1.32 11.50 -8.52
N PHE A 120 -0.49 11.91 -7.58
CA PHE A 120 -0.77 11.60 -6.18
C PHE A 120 -2.17 12.08 -5.79
N GLU A 121 -2.52 13.28 -6.20
CA GLU A 121 -3.83 13.83 -5.84
C GLU A 121 -4.97 13.06 -6.48
N GLU A 122 -4.78 12.58 -7.68
CA GLU A 122 -5.81 11.80 -8.34
C GLU A 122 -5.99 10.47 -7.63
N ILE A 123 -4.89 9.83 -7.22
CA ILE A 123 -4.96 8.57 -6.51
C ILE A 123 -5.64 8.78 -5.16
N LEU A 124 -5.24 9.84 -4.46
CA LEU A 124 -5.82 10.17 -3.17
C LEU A 124 -7.33 10.32 -3.26
N LYS A 125 -7.79 11.01 -4.29
CA LYS A 125 -9.21 11.23 -4.45
C LYS A 125 -9.95 9.91 -4.63
N VAL A 126 -9.44 9.03 -5.46
CA VAL A 126 -10.11 7.75 -5.70
C VAL A 126 -10.16 6.93 -4.40
N ILE A 127 -9.06 6.87 -3.69
CA ILE A 127 -9.01 6.09 -2.46
C ILE A 127 -9.98 6.67 -1.44
N LYS A 128 -9.98 7.98 -1.29
CA LYS A 128 -10.81 8.60 -0.30
C LYS A 128 -12.29 8.40 -0.64
N GLU A 129 -12.66 8.57 -1.90
CA GLU A 129 -14.04 8.45 -2.30
C GLU A 129 -14.57 7.01 -2.19
N ASN A 130 -13.69 6.04 -2.25
CA ASN A 130 -14.11 4.66 -2.21
C ASN A 130 -13.84 3.98 -0.87
N SER A 131 -13.51 4.73 0.16
CA SER A 131 -13.25 4.16 1.47
C SER A 131 -14.39 4.49 2.41
N SER A 132 -14.77 3.53 3.23
CA SER A 132 -15.81 3.73 4.20
C SER A 132 -15.31 3.31 5.56
N LYS A 133 -15.70 4.05 6.59
CA LYS A 133 -15.29 3.71 7.94
C LYS A 133 -15.99 2.41 8.35
N LEU A 134 -15.25 1.51 8.96
CA LEU A 134 -15.86 0.27 9.42
C LEU A 134 -16.78 0.56 10.60
N PRO A 135 -17.86 -0.19 10.73
CA PRO A 135 -18.76 0.06 11.83
C PRO A 135 -18.08 -0.27 13.15
N LEU A 136 -18.45 0.48 14.17
CA LEU A 136 -17.91 0.22 15.49
C LEU A 136 -18.73 -0.90 16.13
N ASN A 137 -18.08 -1.69 16.97
CA ASN A 137 -18.83 -2.74 17.64
C ASN A 137 -18.99 -2.43 19.09
#